data_6c1c1cb4cc6446720cc0b76928c780d9
#
_entry.id   6c1c1cb4cc6446720cc0b76928c780d9
#
_cell.length_a   1.000
_cell.length_b   1.000
_cell.length_c   1.000
_cell.angle_alpha   90.00
_cell.angle_beta   90.00
_cell.angle_gamma   90.00
#
_symmetry.space_group_name_H-M   'P 1'
#
loop_
_entity.id
_entity.type
_entity.pdbx_description
1 polymer ?
#
loop_
_entity_poly.entity_id
_entity_poly.type
_entity_poly.pdbx_seq_one_letter_code
_entity_poly.pdbx_strand_id
1 'polypeptide(L)'
;MIRRTRAPLALVAGLGLMLAAACGGGDSGFSNSTGGNASGGGATTGVKLTMLIGSSGDAETKAVDDATAAWAKKGGNTVTVTPAKDLTQELTQALAGGTPPDLFYVDASKFAGLVKANALAAYGDQMPNKDDFYPNLLQSFTSDGKVYCVPKDFSTLALEINTDMWKKAGLTEADYPQTWDQLDAVAKKLTTGGVTGLVFNDTLDRVDAFMRQAGGSLLNADGTAFTADSPQNLTGLQFVQKM
;
A
#
# COMPACT_ATOMS: atom_id res chain seq x y z
N MET A 1 4.92 -40.13 44.61
CA MET A 1 5.40 -39.76 45.96
C MET A 1 5.70 -38.29 45.99
N ILE A 2 5.00 -37.61 46.90
CA ILE A 2 4.89 -36.21 47.19
C ILE A 2 6.15 -35.71 47.88
N ARG A 3 6.66 -34.52 47.55
CA ARG A 3 7.15 -33.59 48.59
C ARG A 3 7.03 -32.14 48.10
N ARG A 4 6.08 -31.46 48.75
CA ARG A 4 5.98 -30.01 48.86
C ARG A 4 6.97 -29.49 49.87
N THR A 5 7.66 -28.39 49.59
CA THR A 5 8.28 -27.56 50.66
C THR A 5 7.80 -26.12 50.48
N ARG A 6 7.19 -25.63 51.54
CA ARG A 6 6.75 -24.24 51.73
C ARG A 6 7.84 -23.46 52.49
N ALA A 7 7.84 -22.15 52.27
CA ALA A 7 8.03 -21.02 53.19
C ALA A 7 9.29 -20.18 53.00
N PRO A 8 9.40 -18.94 53.51
CA PRO A 8 8.35 -18.04 53.93
C PRO A 8 8.47 -16.59 53.35
N LEU A 9 7.43 -15.81 53.61
CA LEU A 9 7.32 -14.35 53.52
C LEU A 9 8.40 -13.64 54.36
N ALA A 10 8.99 -12.59 53.83
CA ALA A 10 9.60 -11.51 54.63
C ALA A 10 9.07 -10.17 54.16
N LEU A 11 8.28 -9.56 55.04
CA LEU A 11 7.76 -8.20 54.96
C LEU A 11 8.86 -7.25 55.46
N VAL A 12 9.21 -6.23 54.66
CA VAL A 12 9.91 -5.04 55.18
C VAL A 12 9.18 -3.80 54.66
N ALA A 13 8.52 -3.14 55.61
CA ALA A 13 7.97 -1.82 55.46
C ALA A 13 9.10 -0.79 55.67
N GLY A 14 9.19 0.15 54.78
CA GLY A 14 10.11 1.30 54.87
C GLY A 14 9.44 2.55 54.31
N LEU A 15 8.94 3.38 55.22
CA LEU A 15 8.39 4.71 54.96
C LEU A 15 9.50 5.67 54.53
N GLY A 16 9.24 6.43 53.47
CA GLY A 16 10.11 7.56 53.08
C GLY A 16 9.37 8.51 52.16
N LEU A 17 8.62 9.47 52.78
CA LEU A 17 8.11 10.66 52.10
C LEU A 17 9.28 11.55 51.68
N MET A 18 9.36 11.96 50.40
CA MET A 18 9.89 13.27 50.05
C MET A 18 9.13 13.80 48.82
N LEU A 19 8.40 14.88 49.04
CA LEU A 19 7.87 15.75 48.02
C LEU A 19 9.03 16.47 47.32
N ALA A 20 9.03 16.42 46.01
CA ALA A 20 9.65 17.46 45.18
C ALA A 20 8.75 17.72 43.99
N ALA A 21 8.04 18.82 44.04
CA ALA A 21 7.34 19.39 42.91
C ALA A 21 8.36 19.89 41.87
N ALA A 22 8.28 19.37 40.67
CA ALA A 22 8.87 20.01 39.48
C ALA A 22 7.81 19.98 38.37
N CYS A 23 7.18 21.10 38.18
CA CYS A 23 6.43 21.42 36.96
C CYS A 23 7.33 21.31 35.77
N GLY A 24 6.96 20.46 34.81
CA GLY A 24 7.52 20.36 33.47
C GLY A 24 6.46 19.75 32.59
N GLY A 25 5.54 20.60 32.11
CA GLY A 25 4.53 20.20 31.12
C GLY A 25 5.20 19.80 29.82
N GLY A 26 5.04 18.56 29.43
CA GLY A 26 5.26 18.05 28.10
C GLY A 26 3.92 17.58 27.59
N ASP A 27 3.16 18.51 27.04
CA ASP A 27 1.87 18.27 26.44
C ASP A 27 2.11 17.74 25.03
N SER A 28 2.14 16.42 24.87
CA SER A 28 2.08 15.76 23.57
C SER A 28 0.61 15.43 23.26
N GLY A 29 -0.20 16.46 23.28
CA GLY A 29 -1.57 16.43 22.79
C GLY A 29 -1.58 16.94 21.36
N PHE A 30 -2.03 16.13 20.44
CA PHE A 30 -2.56 16.61 19.17
C PHE A 30 -3.73 17.55 19.52
N SER A 31 -3.45 18.84 19.58
CA SER A 31 -4.48 19.86 19.78
C SER A 31 -5.31 19.94 18.53
N ASN A 32 -6.51 19.38 18.60
CA ASN A 32 -7.58 19.65 17.66
C ASN A 32 -8.02 21.12 17.86
N SER A 33 -7.37 22.05 17.22
CA SER A 33 -7.79 23.45 17.18
C SER A 33 -8.97 23.61 16.24
N THR A 34 -10.16 23.49 16.81
CA THR A 34 -11.40 23.97 16.21
C THR A 34 -11.36 25.49 16.14
N GLY A 35 -11.41 26.04 14.93
CA GLY A 35 -11.82 27.40 14.67
C GLY A 35 -10.68 28.41 14.46
N GLY A 36 -10.19 28.49 13.27
CA GLY A 36 -9.40 29.60 12.74
C GLY A 36 -9.53 29.65 11.25
N ASN A 37 -10.14 30.69 10.76
CA ASN A 37 -10.33 31.03 9.35
C ASN A 37 -8.95 31.12 8.66
N ALA A 38 -8.48 30.02 8.06
CA ALA A 38 -7.22 30.00 7.33
C ALA A 38 -7.47 30.40 5.86
N SER A 39 -7.70 31.68 5.65
CA SER A 39 -7.43 32.31 4.37
C SER A 39 -5.93 32.59 4.25
N GLY A 40 -5.29 32.01 3.25
CA GLY A 40 -3.94 32.34 2.85
C GLY A 40 -2.95 31.24 3.15
N GLY A 41 -2.56 30.46 2.12
CA GLY A 41 -1.38 29.62 2.14
C GLY A 41 -0.13 30.47 2.37
N GLY A 42 0.24 30.68 3.63
CA GLY A 42 1.54 31.21 3.98
C GLY A 42 2.60 30.24 3.48
N ALA A 43 3.52 30.69 2.63
CA ALA A 43 4.66 29.92 2.21
C ALA A 43 5.43 29.51 3.48
N THR A 44 5.34 28.23 3.85
CA THR A 44 6.16 27.68 4.92
C THR A 44 7.58 27.60 4.41
N THR A 45 8.48 28.39 5.00
CA THR A 45 9.89 28.43 4.67
C THR A 45 10.70 27.72 5.75
N GLY A 46 11.77 27.05 5.36
CA GLY A 46 12.68 26.38 6.30
C GLY A 46 12.17 25.09 6.92
N VAL A 47 11.11 24.50 6.34
CA VAL A 47 10.54 23.24 6.83
C VAL A 47 11.44 22.07 6.47
N LYS A 48 11.62 21.14 7.39
CA LYS A 48 12.32 19.86 7.17
C LYS A 48 11.29 18.74 7.23
N LEU A 49 11.16 17.99 6.15
CA LEU A 49 10.24 16.87 6.02
C LEU A 49 11.00 15.57 5.76
N THR A 50 10.44 14.49 6.23
CA THR A 50 10.86 13.12 5.96
C THR A 50 9.82 12.43 5.08
N MET A 51 10.27 11.65 4.09
CA MET A 51 9.39 10.94 3.17
C MET A 51 9.83 9.49 3.02
N LEU A 52 8.93 8.55 3.27
CA LEU A 52 9.15 7.11 3.08
C LEU A 52 8.42 6.64 1.83
N ILE A 53 9.13 6.03 0.89
CA ILE A 53 8.57 5.57 -0.38
C ILE A 53 8.80 4.08 -0.60
N GLY A 54 7.84 3.41 -1.24
CA GLY A 54 8.08 2.14 -1.91
C GLY A 54 8.56 2.42 -3.32
N SER A 55 9.79 2.03 -3.66
CA SER A 55 10.39 2.32 -4.96
C SER A 55 10.56 1.03 -5.76
N SER A 56 10.25 1.10 -7.05
CA SER A 56 10.52 0.02 -8.02
C SER A 56 11.98 -0.02 -8.49
N GLY A 57 12.80 0.95 -8.08
CA GLY A 57 14.23 1.02 -8.39
C GLY A 57 14.80 2.43 -8.36
N ASP A 58 16.10 2.53 -8.68
CA ASP A 58 16.87 3.77 -8.57
C ASP A 58 16.31 4.92 -9.42
N ALA A 59 15.74 4.61 -10.59
CA ALA A 59 15.15 5.62 -11.47
C ALA A 59 13.93 6.31 -10.83
N GLU A 60 13.07 5.55 -10.18
CA GLU A 60 11.92 6.09 -9.45
C GLU A 60 12.37 6.90 -8.23
N THR A 61 13.29 6.34 -7.42
CA THR A 61 13.85 7.05 -6.28
C THR A 61 14.42 8.39 -6.69
N LYS A 62 15.24 8.41 -7.75
CA LYS A 62 15.81 9.64 -8.28
C LYS A 62 14.75 10.64 -8.76
N ALA A 63 13.69 10.19 -9.40
CA ALA A 63 12.62 11.07 -9.85
C ALA A 63 11.90 11.75 -8.68
N VAL A 64 11.68 11.01 -7.57
CA VAL A 64 11.09 11.55 -6.35
C VAL A 64 12.05 12.52 -5.65
N ASP A 65 13.35 12.20 -5.58
CA ASP A 65 14.38 13.09 -5.04
C ASP A 65 14.44 14.41 -5.84
N ASP A 66 14.45 14.32 -7.17
CA ASP A 66 14.50 15.51 -8.03
C ASP A 66 13.24 16.39 -7.85
N ALA A 67 12.05 15.78 -7.77
CA ALA A 67 10.79 16.50 -7.58
C ALA A 67 10.71 17.17 -6.21
N THR A 68 11.08 16.47 -5.14
CA THR A 68 11.09 17.00 -3.78
C THR A 68 12.14 18.09 -3.61
N ALA A 69 13.32 17.93 -4.20
CA ALA A 69 14.37 18.97 -4.22
C ALA A 69 13.93 20.22 -4.98
N ALA A 70 13.21 20.07 -6.10
CA ALA A 70 12.67 21.19 -6.86
C ALA A 70 11.61 21.98 -6.05
N TRP A 71 10.76 21.27 -5.31
CA TRP A 71 9.80 21.89 -4.39
C TRP A 71 10.52 22.59 -3.23
N ALA A 72 11.48 21.93 -2.62
CA ALA A 72 12.23 22.43 -1.45
C ALA A 72 12.93 23.76 -1.74
N LYS A 73 13.52 23.92 -2.93
CA LYS A 73 14.21 25.15 -3.36
C LYS A 73 13.29 26.38 -3.36
N LYS A 74 11.99 26.21 -3.61
CA LYS A 74 11.03 27.33 -3.68
C LYS A 74 10.82 28.03 -2.33
N GLY A 75 11.02 27.31 -1.20
CA GLY A 75 10.77 27.84 0.13
C GLY A 75 11.96 27.68 1.09
N GLY A 76 13.16 27.33 0.62
CA GLY A 76 14.29 27.03 1.50
C GLY A 76 14.04 25.82 2.41
N ASN A 77 13.18 24.90 1.97
CA ASN A 77 12.81 23.69 2.68
C ASN A 77 13.80 22.56 2.44
N THR A 78 13.61 21.45 3.14
CA THR A 78 14.35 20.19 2.91
C THR A 78 13.36 19.02 2.97
N VAL A 79 13.50 18.08 2.06
CA VAL A 79 12.80 16.79 2.11
C VAL A 79 13.85 15.69 2.07
N THR A 80 13.84 14.82 3.06
CA THR A 80 14.68 13.61 3.07
C THR A 80 13.84 12.45 2.60
N VAL A 81 14.13 11.92 1.42
CA VAL A 81 13.45 10.75 0.85
C VAL A 81 14.21 9.48 1.24
N THR A 82 13.48 8.49 1.74
CA THR A 82 14.02 7.19 2.10
C THR A 82 13.26 6.10 1.33
N PRO A 83 13.92 5.38 0.41
CA PRO A 83 13.32 4.20 -0.21
C PRO A 83 13.30 3.05 0.80
N ALA A 84 12.12 2.53 1.09
CA ALA A 84 11.92 1.40 1.97
C ALA A 84 12.35 0.09 1.29
N LYS A 85 12.92 -0.83 2.04
CA LYS A 85 13.12 -2.22 1.61
C LYS A 85 11.81 -3.00 1.67
N ASP A 86 11.03 -2.77 2.71
CA ASP A 86 9.66 -3.24 2.90
C ASP A 86 8.83 -2.08 3.48
N LEU A 87 8.10 -1.40 2.60
CA LEU A 87 7.30 -0.23 2.97
C LEU A 87 6.29 -0.54 4.07
N THR A 88 5.59 -1.68 3.97
CA THR A 88 4.56 -2.05 4.95
C THR A 88 5.17 -2.29 6.33
N GLN A 89 6.27 -3.00 6.39
CA GLN A 89 6.94 -3.31 7.65
C GLN A 89 7.53 -2.04 8.28
N GLU A 90 8.28 -1.27 7.51
CA GLU A 90 8.96 -0.05 8.00
C GLU A 90 7.97 1.00 8.46
N LEU A 91 6.90 1.23 7.69
CA LEU A 91 5.83 2.16 8.08
C LEU A 91 5.12 1.71 9.36
N THR A 92 4.80 0.41 9.47
CA THR A 92 4.16 -0.15 10.67
C THR A 92 5.04 0.04 11.90
N GLN A 93 6.35 -0.19 11.79
CA GLN A 93 7.31 0.00 12.89
C GLN A 93 7.43 1.49 13.27
N ALA A 94 7.50 2.39 12.30
CA ALA A 94 7.60 3.82 12.53
C ALA A 94 6.34 4.37 13.24
N LEU A 95 5.15 3.94 12.80
CA LEU A 95 3.88 4.29 13.45
C LEU A 95 3.79 3.75 14.87
N ALA A 96 4.17 2.49 15.09
CA ALA A 96 4.16 1.87 16.41
C ALA A 96 5.19 2.50 17.36
N GLY A 97 6.33 2.94 16.82
CA GLY A 97 7.39 3.65 17.56
C GLY A 97 7.10 5.11 17.86
N GLY A 98 5.98 5.67 17.37
CA GLY A 98 5.60 7.06 17.57
C GLY A 98 6.48 8.07 16.81
N THR A 99 7.22 7.62 15.82
CA THR A 99 8.09 8.45 14.97
C THR A 99 7.81 8.23 13.47
N PRO A 100 6.55 8.41 13.03
CA PRO A 100 6.23 8.23 11.62
C PRO A 100 6.92 9.29 10.75
N PRO A 101 7.22 8.99 9.48
CA PRO A 101 7.62 10.01 8.52
C PRO A 101 6.48 11.01 8.27
N ASP A 102 6.84 12.24 7.87
CA ASP A 102 5.85 13.29 7.58
C ASP A 102 5.02 12.95 6.33
N LEU A 103 5.64 12.31 5.36
CA LEU A 103 5.01 11.86 4.11
C LEU A 103 5.37 10.39 3.87
N PHE A 104 4.43 9.62 3.34
CA PHE A 104 4.69 8.23 2.97
C PHE A 104 3.73 7.71 1.91
N TYR A 105 4.19 6.72 1.17
CA TYR A 105 3.34 6.00 0.23
C TYR A 105 2.40 5.04 0.98
N VAL A 106 1.18 4.94 0.47
CA VAL A 106 0.14 4.07 1.04
C VAL A 106 -0.32 3.08 -0.02
N ASP A 107 -0.18 1.80 0.29
CA ASP A 107 -0.85 0.75 -0.47
C ASP A 107 -2.35 0.80 -0.21
N ALA A 108 -3.18 0.69 -1.27
CA ALA A 108 -4.63 0.77 -1.15
C ALA A 108 -5.19 -0.30 -0.20
N SER A 109 -4.57 -1.47 -0.11
CA SER A 109 -4.97 -2.54 0.82
C SER A 109 -4.76 -2.19 2.29
N LYS A 110 -3.91 -1.21 2.60
CA LYS A 110 -3.60 -0.74 3.97
C LYS A 110 -4.39 0.51 4.35
N PHE A 111 -4.97 1.19 3.37
CA PHE A 111 -5.62 2.49 3.54
C PHE A 111 -6.66 2.50 4.68
N ALA A 112 -7.62 1.58 4.64
CA ALA A 112 -8.69 1.51 5.65
C ALA A 112 -8.16 1.33 7.09
N GLY A 113 -7.09 0.51 7.25
CA GLY A 113 -6.43 0.32 8.54
C GLY A 113 -5.75 1.59 9.06
N LEU A 114 -5.08 2.32 8.18
CA LEU A 114 -4.39 3.57 8.51
C LEU A 114 -5.39 4.70 8.87
N VAL A 115 -6.51 4.79 8.15
CA VAL A 115 -7.61 5.73 8.50
C VAL A 115 -8.17 5.40 9.89
N LYS A 116 -8.48 4.12 10.16
CA LYS A 116 -8.99 3.68 11.45
C LYS A 116 -8.02 3.95 12.61
N ALA A 117 -6.72 3.89 12.34
CA ALA A 117 -5.66 4.21 13.30
C ALA A 117 -5.41 5.72 13.46
N ASN A 118 -6.13 6.59 12.75
CA ASN A 118 -5.90 8.04 12.66
C ASN A 118 -4.45 8.39 12.26
N ALA A 119 -3.83 7.56 11.42
CA ALA A 119 -2.46 7.76 10.96
C ALA A 119 -2.37 8.65 9.71
N LEU A 120 -3.49 9.06 9.12
CA LEU A 120 -3.55 9.85 7.90
C LEU A 120 -4.28 11.17 8.11
N ALA A 121 -3.77 12.24 7.49
CA ALA A 121 -4.47 13.52 7.41
C ALA A 121 -5.33 13.57 6.13
N ALA A 122 -6.57 14.02 6.24
CA ALA A 122 -7.46 14.24 5.09
C ALA A 122 -7.10 15.57 4.41
N TYR A 123 -6.18 15.56 3.47
CA TYR A 123 -5.69 16.76 2.79
C TYR A 123 -6.11 16.86 1.32
N GLY A 124 -6.52 15.75 0.71
CA GLY A 124 -6.73 15.68 -0.74
C GLY A 124 -7.79 16.65 -1.28
N ASP A 125 -8.80 16.99 -0.47
CA ASP A 125 -9.82 17.96 -0.84
C ASP A 125 -9.31 19.42 -0.91
N GLN A 126 -8.12 19.68 -0.36
CA GLN A 126 -7.46 20.99 -0.40
C GLN A 126 -6.54 21.15 -1.63
N MET A 127 -6.37 20.10 -2.42
CA MET A 127 -5.51 20.14 -3.59
C MET A 127 -6.18 20.88 -4.76
N PRO A 128 -5.49 21.88 -5.35
CA PRO A 128 -6.07 22.70 -6.42
C PRO A 128 -6.31 21.92 -7.71
N ASN A 129 -5.64 20.80 -7.91
CA ASN A 129 -5.72 19.94 -9.09
C ASN A 129 -6.34 18.56 -8.79
N LYS A 130 -7.20 18.46 -7.77
CA LYS A 130 -7.87 17.21 -7.41
C LYS A 130 -8.63 16.58 -8.59
N ASP A 131 -9.24 17.41 -9.40
CA ASP A 131 -10.07 16.98 -10.54
C ASP A 131 -9.24 16.46 -11.74
N ASP A 132 -7.92 16.60 -11.71
CA ASP A 132 -7.02 16.01 -12.72
C ASP A 132 -6.82 14.49 -12.53
N PHE A 133 -7.21 13.95 -11.39
CA PHE A 133 -7.10 12.52 -11.09
C PHE A 133 -8.33 11.74 -11.54
N TYR A 134 -8.13 10.51 -11.96
CA TYR A 134 -9.24 9.60 -12.25
C TYR A 134 -10.13 9.38 -11.02
N PRO A 135 -11.45 9.59 -11.11
CA PRO A 135 -12.36 9.52 -9.96
C PRO A 135 -12.33 8.17 -9.22
N ASN A 136 -12.21 7.06 -9.95
CA ASN A 136 -12.12 5.72 -9.36
C ASN A 136 -10.84 5.51 -8.54
N LEU A 137 -9.74 6.14 -8.90
CA LEU A 137 -8.50 6.08 -8.14
C LEU A 137 -8.59 6.93 -6.87
N LEU A 138 -9.16 8.13 -6.95
CA LEU A 138 -9.44 8.95 -5.76
C LEU A 138 -10.37 8.25 -4.79
N GLN A 139 -11.40 7.56 -5.29
CA GLN A 139 -12.34 6.80 -4.47
C GLN A 139 -11.65 5.73 -3.64
N SER A 140 -10.59 5.09 -4.14
CA SER A 140 -9.81 4.09 -3.42
C SER A 140 -9.13 4.64 -2.16
N PHE A 141 -8.95 5.95 -2.08
CA PHE A 141 -8.32 6.67 -0.96
C PHE A 141 -9.28 7.68 -0.29
N THR A 142 -10.58 7.45 -0.46
CA THR A 142 -11.63 8.26 0.17
C THR A 142 -12.31 7.46 1.28
N SER A 143 -12.48 8.08 2.45
CA SER A 143 -13.26 7.54 3.58
C SER A 143 -14.12 8.65 4.15
N ASP A 144 -15.38 8.33 4.45
CA ASP A 144 -16.37 9.28 4.98
C ASP A 144 -16.44 10.61 4.17
N GLY A 145 -16.35 10.48 2.84
CA GLY A 145 -16.41 11.62 1.91
C GLY A 145 -15.16 12.50 1.88
N LYS A 146 -14.07 12.12 2.55
CA LYS A 146 -12.81 12.87 2.59
C LYS A 146 -11.71 12.12 1.88
N VAL A 147 -10.91 12.82 1.07
CA VAL A 147 -9.74 12.28 0.38
C VAL A 147 -8.52 12.39 1.29
N TYR A 148 -7.91 11.26 1.61
CA TYR A 148 -6.74 11.16 2.49
C TYR A 148 -5.42 11.05 1.73
N CYS A 149 -5.41 10.31 0.63
CA CYS A 149 -4.22 10.13 -0.18
C CYS A 149 -4.50 10.50 -1.64
N VAL A 150 -3.46 10.96 -2.31
CA VAL A 150 -3.51 11.25 -3.74
C VAL A 150 -2.91 10.07 -4.49
N PRO A 151 -3.59 9.53 -5.51
CA PRO A 151 -3.06 8.44 -6.31
C PRO A 151 -1.73 8.85 -6.97
N LYS A 152 -0.68 8.08 -6.75
CA LYS A 152 0.62 8.26 -7.42
C LYS A 152 0.59 7.62 -8.81
N ASP A 153 0.17 6.37 -8.85
CA ASP A 153 0.11 5.56 -10.06
C ASP A 153 -0.97 4.47 -9.90
N PHE A 154 -1.14 3.71 -10.95
CA PHE A 154 -1.89 2.46 -10.94
C PHE A 154 -1.21 1.47 -11.88
N SER A 155 -1.39 0.19 -11.62
CA SER A 155 -0.95 -0.87 -12.50
C SER A 155 -2.09 -1.81 -12.83
N THR A 156 -2.00 -2.46 -13.98
CA THR A 156 -2.94 -3.47 -14.43
C THR A 156 -2.18 -4.72 -14.82
N LEU A 157 -2.86 -5.86 -14.77
CA LEU A 157 -2.30 -7.09 -15.30
C LEU A 157 -2.42 -7.09 -16.82
N ALA A 158 -1.37 -7.55 -17.48
CA ALA A 158 -1.32 -7.73 -18.93
C ALA A 158 -0.63 -9.06 -19.25
N LEU A 159 -1.01 -9.64 -20.39
CA LEU A 159 -0.24 -10.74 -20.98
C LEU A 159 0.94 -10.16 -21.74
N GLU A 160 2.13 -10.36 -21.22
CA GLU A 160 3.37 -9.98 -21.90
C GLU A 160 3.87 -11.12 -22.79
N ILE A 161 4.24 -10.79 -24.03
CA ILE A 161 4.67 -11.77 -25.01
C ILE A 161 6.13 -11.51 -25.40
N ASN A 162 6.99 -12.53 -25.20
CA ASN A 162 8.32 -12.52 -25.76
C ASN A 162 8.24 -12.72 -27.28
N THR A 163 8.35 -11.65 -28.04
CA THR A 163 8.13 -11.63 -29.49
C THR A 163 9.16 -12.48 -30.27
N ASP A 164 10.37 -12.65 -29.75
CA ASP A 164 11.38 -13.46 -30.40
C ASP A 164 11.07 -14.96 -30.26
N MET A 165 10.67 -15.38 -29.07
CA MET A 165 10.22 -16.76 -28.83
C MET A 165 8.93 -17.06 -29.59
N TRP A 166 8.02 -16.08 -29.66
CA TRP A 166 6.79 -16.17 -30.42
C TRP A 166 7.03 -16.44 -31.90
N LYS A 167 7.86 -15.62 -32.55
CA LYS A 167 8.26 -15.78 -33.96
C LYS A 167 8.99 -17.11 -34.18
N LYS A 168 9.87 -17.51 -33.25
CA LYS A 168 10.62 -18.76 -33.35
C LYS A 168 9.73 -19.99 -33.30
N ALA A 169 8.58 -19.90 -32.64
CA ALA A 169 7.52 -20.93 -32.61
C ALA A 169 6.61 -20.90 -33.85
N GLY A 170 6.88 -20.01 -34.82
CA GLY A 170 6.06 -19.82 -36.02
C GLY A 170 4.72 -19.18 -35.75
N LEU A 171 4.64 -18.36 -34.67
CA LEU A 171 3.45 -17.60 -34.32
C LEU A 171 3.54 -16.16 -34.83
N THR A 172 2.38 -15.57 -35.10
CA THR A 172 2.20 -14.21 -35.62
C THR A 172 1.27 -13.42 -34.72
N GLU A 173 0.99 -12.17 -35.03
CA GLU A 173 0.01 -11.35 -34.29
C GLU A 173 -1.41 -11.91 -34.38
N ALA A 174 -1.74 -12.64 -35.45
CA ALA A 174 -3.02 -13.32 -35.58
C ALA A 174 -3.25 -14.44 -34.53
N ASP A 175 -2.15 -14.90 -33.93
CA ASP A 175 -2.18 -15.96 -32.91
C ASP A 175 -2.28 -15.40 -31.48
N TYR A 176 -2.35 -14.07 -31.28
CA TYR A 176 -2.51 -13.48 -29.95
C TYR A 176 -3.82 -13.96 -29.34
N PRO A 177 -3.76 -14.62 -28.15
CA PRO A 177 -4.94 -15.27 -27.58
C PRO A 177 -6.00 -14.24 -27.16
N GLN A 178 -7.22 -14.46 -27.59
CA GLN A 178 -8.41 -13.69 -27.21
C GLN A 178 -9.32 -14.45 -26.26
N THR A 179 -9.09 -15.75 -26.09
CA THR A 179 -9.86 -16.64 -25.22
C THR A 179 -8.92 -17.53 -24.39
N TRP A 180 -9.44 -18.09 -23.33
CA TRP A 180 -8.70 -19.05 -22.49
C TRP A 180 -8.25 -20.30 -23.26
N ASP A 181 -9.10 -20.83 -24.15
CA ASP A 181 -8.73 -21.98 -24.98
C ASP A 181 -7.57 -21.65 -25.93
N GLN A 182 -7.55 -20.44 -26.49
CA GLN A 182 -6.45 -19.98 -27.32
C GLN A 182 -5.18 -19.78 -26.48
N LEU A 183 -5.31 -19.23 -25.25
CA LEU A 183 -4.19 -19.08 -24.32
C LEU A 183 -3.56 -20.44 -23.97
N ASP A 184 -4.39 -21.43 -23.62
CA ASP A 184 -3.94 -22.79 -23.31
C ASP A 184 -3.26 -23.44 -24.53
N ALA A 185 -3.84 -23.30 -25.72
CA ALA A 185 -3.26 -23.84 -26.96
C ALA A 185 -1.90 -23.23 -27.28
N VAL A 186 -1.77 -21.91 -27.17
CA VAL A 186 -0.51 -21.20 -27.42
C VAL A 186 0.53 -21.54 -26.35
N ALA A 187 0.14 -21.57 -25.07
CA ALA A 187 1.03 -21.94 -23.98
C ALA A 187 1.62 -23.34 -24.18
N LYS A 188 0.79 -24.32 -24.59
CA LYS A 188 1.25 -25.67 -24.93
C LYS A 188 2.20 -25.68 -26.13
N LYS A 189 1.90 -24.93 -27.18
CA LYS A 189 2.77 -24.82 -28.36
C LYS A 189 4.13 -24.24 -28.02
N LEU A 190 4.17 -23.27 -27.11
CA LEU A 190 5.42 -22.63 -26.68
C LEU A 190 6.20 -23.46 -25.66
N THR A 191 5.56 -24.43 -24.99
CA THR A 191 6.19 -25.32 -24.00
C THR A 191 6.93 -26.43 -24.73
N THR A 192 8.19 -26.19 -25.08
CA THR A 192 9.07 -27.14 -25.80
C THR A 192 10.51 -26.98 -25.34
N GLY A 193 11.27 -28.08 -25.40
CA GLY A 193 12.73 -28.02 -25.25
C GLY A 193 13.21 -27.43 -23.89
N GLY A 194 12.45 -27.63 -22.82
CA GLY A 194 12.76 -27.08 -21.50
C GLY A 194 12.31 -25.64 -21.29
N VAL A 195 11.58 -25.07 -22.26
CA VAL A 195 10.95 -23.75 -22.10
C VAL A 195 9.52 -23.91 -21.62
N THR A 196 9.12 -23.08 -20.66
CA THR A 196 7.72 -22.97 -20.19
C THR A 196 6.99 -21.90 -20.99
N GLY A 197 5.89 -22.28 -21.64
CA GLY A 197 5.18 -21.39 -22.57
C GLY A 197 4.38 -20.27 -21.92
N LEU A 198 3.96 -20.45 -20.66
CA LEU A 198 3.27 -19.42 -19.87
C LEU A 198 3.76 -19.50 -18.44
N VAL A 199 4.11 -18.36 -17.87
CA VAL A 199 4.53 -18.23 -16.47
C VAL A 199 3.85 -17.03 -15.83
N PHE A 200 3.35 -17.18 -14.63
CA PHE A 200 2.92 -16.09 -13.76
C PHE A 200 3.16 -16.48 -12.30
N ASN A 201 3.28 -15.48 -11.43
CA ASN A 201 3.47 -15.73 -10.00
C ASN A 201 2.17 -16.26 -9.39
N ASP A 202 2.28 -17.07 -8.34
CA ASP A 202 1.18 -17.67 -7.56
C ASP A 202 0.54 -16.65 -6.58
N THR A 203 0.44 -15.39 -7.00
CA THR A 203 -0.17 -14.33 -6.21
C THR A 203 -1.67 -14.23 -6.46
N LEU A 204 -2.42 -13.80 -5.43
CA LEU A 204 -3.88 -13.74 -5.50
C LEU A 204 -4.37 -12.88 -6.66
N ASP A 205 -3.74 -11.75 -6.92
CA ASP A 205 -4.11 -10.84 -8.01
C ASP A 205 -4.05 -11.48 -9.40
N ARG A 206 -3.05 -12.36 -9.64
CA ARG A 206 -2.94 -13.09 -10.91
C ARG A 206 -4.01 -14.15 -11.07
N VAL A 207 -4.31 -14.85 -9.98
CA VAL A 207 -5.39 -15.86 -9.98
C VAL A 207 -6.76 -15.17 -10.04
N ASP A 208 -6.95 -14.08 -9.30
CA ASP A 208 -8.18 -13.27 -9.31
C ASP A 208 -8.52 -12.72 -10.71
N ALA A 209 -7.51 -12.46 -11.54
CA ALA A 209 -7.74 -12.04 -12.93
C ALA A 209 -8.58 -13.06 -13.71
N PHE A 210 -8.33 -14.35 -13.53
CA PHE A 210 -9.12 -15.42 -14.16
C PHE A 210 -10.50 -15.55 -13.53
N MET A 211 -10.61 -15.40 -12.20
CA MET A 211 -11.90 -15.38 -11.53
C MET A 211 -12.79 -14.24 -12.02
N ARG A 212 -12.21 -13.03 -12.17
CA ARG A 212 -12.92 -11.86 -12.71
C ARG A 212 -13.31 -12.01 -14.16
N GLN A 213 -12.46 -12.59 -14.99
CA GLN A 213 -12.77 -12.89 -16.39
C GLN A 213 -13.93 -13.88 -16.52
N ALA A 214 -14.10 -14.78 -15.53
CA ALA A 214 -15.26 -15.66 -15.44
C ALA A 214 -16.54 -14.97 -14.91
N GLY A 215 -16.46 -13.67 -14.58
CA GLY A 215 -17.56 -12.91 -13.98
C GLY A 215 -17.65 -13.03 -12.47
N GLY A 216 -16.62 -13.57 -11.82
CA GLY A 216 -16.55 -13.70 -10.36
C GLY A 216 -15.96 -12.48 -9.67
N SER A 217 -16.01 -12.48 -8.35
CA SER A 217 -15.35 -11.50 -7.48
C SER A 217 -15.12 -12.12 -6.10
N LEU A 218 -14.16 -11.62 -5.35
CA LEU A 218 -13.94 -12.02 -3.95
C LEU A 218 -14.93 -11.36 -2.99
N LEU A 219 -15.50 -10.22 -3.40
CA LEU A 219 -16.48 -9.47 -2.63
C LEU A 219 -17.70 -9.20 -3.50
N ASN A 220 -18.88 -9.06 -2.86
CA ASN A 220 -20.07 -8.54 -3.52
C ASN A 220 -19.89 -7.08 -3.96
N ALA A 221 -20.82 -6.54 -4.72
CA ALA A 221 -20.70 -5.23 -5.35
C ALA A 221 -20.55 -4.06 -4.35
N ASP A 222 -21.10 -4.19 -3.16
CA ASP A 222 -21.02 -3.19 -2.08
C ASP A 222 -19.84 -3.45 -1.09
N GLY A 223 -19.05 -4.51 -1.30
CA GLY A 223 -17.89 -4.84 -0.49
C GLY A 223 -18.19 -5.36 0.92
N THR A 224 -19.44 -5.71 1.21
CA THR A 224 -19.89 -6.09 2.55
C THR A 224 -19.83 -7.59 2.85
N ALA A 225 -19.71 -8.43 1.82
CA ALA A 225 -19.68 -9.89 1.97
C ALA A 225 -18.68 -10.56 1.03
N PHE A 226 -18.06 -11.64 1.51
CA PHE A 226 -17.23 -12.51 0.67
C PHE A 226 -18.08 -13.37 -0.25
N THR A 227 -17.64 -13.48 -1.51
CA THR A 227 -18.25 -14.30 -2.58
C THR A 227 -17.21 -15.23 -3.23
N ALA A 228 -16.16 -15.57 -2.48
CA ALA A 228 -15.03 -16.35 -2.98
C ALA A 228 -15.45 -17.77 -3.46
N ASP A 229 -16.52 -18.34 -2.92
CA ASP A 229 -17.07 -19.65 -3.23
C ASP A 229 -18.08 -19.65 -4.41
N SER A 230 -18.17 -18.53 -5.15
CA SER A 230 -19.10 -18.44 -6.28
C SER A 230 -18.72 -19.41 -7.41
N PRO A 231 -19.72 -19.92 -8.18
CA PRO A 231 -19.46 -20.77 -9.35
C PRO A 231 -18.52 -20.12 -10.38
N GLN A 232 -18.60 -18.80 -10.53
CA GLN A 232 -17.76 -18.04 -11.45
C GLN A 232 -16.29 -18.06 -11.00
N ASN A 233 -16.03 -17.84 -9.71
CA ASN A 233 -14.69 -17.96 -9.16
C ASN A 233 -14.14 -19.37 -9.32
N LEU A 234 -14.97 -20.40 -9.05
CA LEU A 234 -14.58 -21.79 -9.26
C LEU A 234 -14.18 -22.06 -10.70
N THR A 235 -14.92 -21.50 -11.67
CA THR A 235 -14.58 -21.62 -13.10
C THR A 235 -13.20 -21.06 -13.41
N GLY A 236 -12.87 -19.86 -12.91
CA GLY A 236 -11.55 -19.24 -13.08
C GLY A 236 -10.45 -20.08 -12.44
N LEU A 237 -10.65 -20.55 -11.20
CA LEU A 237 -9.71 -21.40 -10.47
C LEU A 237 -9.45 -22.73 -11.16
N GLN A 238 -10.49 -23.39 -11.66
CA GLN A 238 -10.37 -24.65 -12.42
C GLN A 238 -9.58 -24.47 -13.70
N PHE A 239 -9.74 -23.34 -14.39
CA PHE A 239 -8.93 -23.05 -15.56
C PHE A 239 -7.44 -22.91 -15.20
N VAL A 240 -7.11 -22.13 -14.16
CA VAL A 240 -5.71 -21.98 -13.68
C VAL A 240 -5.12 -23.31 -13.24
N GLN A 241 -5.90 -24.16 -12.55
CA GLN A 241 -5.44 -25.48 -12.11
C GLN A 241 -5.15 -26.42 -13.28
N LYS A 242 -5.88 -26.27 -14.39
CA LYS A 242 -5.72 -27.10 -15.59
C LYS A 242 -4.50 -26.73 -16.42
N MET A 243 -4.09 -25.45 -16.41
CA MET A 243 -2.91 -24.97 -17.13
C MET A 243 -1.62 -25.51 -16.53
#